data_de847ef0b8a976579c2e98556b35a2c9
#
_entry.id   de847ef0b8a976579c2e98556b35a2c9
#
_cell.length_a   1.000
_cell.length_b   1.000
_cell.length_c   1.000
_cell.angle_alpha   90.00
_cell.angle_beta   90.00
_cell.angle_gamma   90.00
#
_symmetry.space_group_name_H-M   'P 1'
#
loop_
_entity.id
_entity.type
_entity.pdbx_description
1 polymer ?
#
loop_
_entity_poly.entity_id
_entity_poly.type
_entity_poly.pdbx_seq_one_letter_code
_entity_poly.pdbx_strand_id
1 'polypeptide(L)'
;FIPVLVGTGCGVPGVMASRTIENERDRRMTIMTTCFIPCGAKMPIIGLIAGAVFGGSSLVAVSAYFIGMAAIICSGIILKKTKLFAGDPAPFVMELPAYHIPAWGNVFRATWERGWSFIKRAGSVILAATVVLWFLQGFGFENGAFGMVEDQDNSVLAAIATKVAWIFAPLGFGNWKATVASVSGLIAKENVVGTFGVLYHFGGEELSENGDEIWNLVAADYTALSAYAFMIFNLLCAPCFAAMGAIKREMNNGKWTAFAIGYMCALAYCSALVVYQLGGIITGELSFNFFTIVAAVILVAFIYLLVRPNKYVNDNEVKIDVSKIK
;
A
#
# COMPACT_ATOMS: atom_id res chain seq x y z
N PHE A 1 -7.93 14.43 -7.29
CA PHE A 1 -7.63 13.69 -8.53
C PHE A 1 -6.14 13.74 -8.89
N ILE A 2 -5.52 14.95 -8.96
CA ILE A 2 -4.11 15.11 -9.34
C ILE A 2 -3.15 14.27 -8.48
N PRO A 3 -3.21 14.28 -7.14
CA PRO A 3 -2.35 13.43 -6.30
C PRO A 3 -2.46 11.92 -6.61
N VAL A 4 -3.67 11.45 -6.90
CA VAL A 4 -3.91 10.03 -7.24
C VAL A 4 -3.31 9.70 -8.61
N LEU A 5 -3.50 10.59 -9.60
CA LEU A 5 -2.95 10.39 -10.93
C LEU A 5 -1.40 10.36 -10.90
N VAL A 6 -0.78 11.29 -10.19
CA VAL A 6 0.69 11.30 -10.00
C VAL A 6 1.15 10.07 -9.21
N GLY A 7 0.31 9.62 -8.27
CA GLY A 7 0.55 8.43 -7.45
C GLY A 7 0.66 7.12 -8.22
N THR A 8 0.09 7.03 -9.44
CA THR A 8 0.24 5.84 -10.30
C THR A 8 1.70 5.58 -10.70
N GLY A 9 2.49 6.63 -10.88
CA GLY A 9 3.92 6.51 -11.11
C GLY A 9 4.69 6.20 -9.82
N CYS A 10 4.55 7.06 -8.83
CA CYS A 10 5.20 6.92 -7.53
C CYS A 10 4.37 7.57 -6.41
N GLY A 11 4.23 6.87 -5.28
CA GLY A 11 3.48 7.39 -4.14
C GLY A 11 4.08 8.66 -3.51
N VAL A 12 5.41 8.84 -3.58
CA VAL A 12 6.10 10.00 -3.00
C VAL A 12 5.64 11.32 -3.64
N PRO A 13 5.79 11.53 -4.96
CA PRO A 13 5.30 12.74 -5.60
C PRO A 13 3.77 12.84 -5.55
N GLY A 14 3.04 11.70 -5.54
CA GLY A 14 1.59 11.68 -5.34
C GLY A 14 1.18 12.33 -4.02
N VAL A 15 1.81 11.92 -2.90
CA VAL A 15 1.59 12.51 -1.58
C VAL A 15 2.01 13.98 -1.56
N MET A 16 3.15 14.34 -2.16
CA MET A 16 3.62 15.73 -2.23
C MET A 16 2.69 16.63 -3.03
N ALA A 17 2.01 16.11 -4.05
CA ALA A 17 1.04 16.87 -4.84
C ALA A 17 -0.19 17.30 -4.01
N SER A 18 -0.44 16.70 -2.84
CA SER A 18 -1.50 17.11 -1.93
C SER A 18 -1.34 18.53 -1.38
N ARG A 19 -0.16 19.15 -1.53
CA ARG A 19 0.10 20.55 -1.17
C ARG A 19 -0.76 21.56 -1.92
N THR A 20 -1.28 21.17 -3.09
CA THR A 20 -2.20 22.01 -3.88
C THR A 20 -3.58 22.10 -3.27
N ILE A 21 -3.89 21.32 -2.24
CA ILE A 21 -5.18 21.28 -1.55
C ILE A 21 -5.11 22.22 -0.36
N GLU A 22 -5.90 23.30 -0.38
CA GLU A 22 -5.92 24.32 0.65
C GLU A 22 -6.57 23.82 1.95
N ASN A 23 -7.67 23.07 1.83
CA ASN A 23 -8.37 22.53 2.99
C ASN A 23 -7.55 21.41 3.66
N GLU A 24 -7.16 21.64 4.90
CA GLU A 24 -6.32 20.70 5.64
C GLU A 24 -6.98 19.32 5.83
N ARG A 25 -8.29 19.26 6.01
CA ARG A 25 -9.04 17.99 6.16
C ARG A 25 -9.02 17.18 4.87
N ASP A 26 -9.31 17.82 3.75
CA ASP A 26 -9.31 17.18 2.44
C ASP A 26 -7.88 16.79 2.03
N ARG A 27 -6.89 17.61 2.36
CA ARG A 27 -5.47 17.30 2.17
C ARG A 27 -5.06 16.05 2.94
N ARG A 28 -5.39 15.96 4.23
CA ARG A 28 -5.09 14.78 5.05
C ARG A 28 -5.77 13.52 4.53
N MET A 29 -7.05 13.61 4.15
CA MET A 29 -7.78 12.50 3.55
C MET A 29 -7.12 12.04 2.25
N THR A 30 -6.74 12.97 1.39
CA THR A 30 -6.03 12.67 0.13
C THR A 30 -4.68 11.98 0.39
N ILE A 31 -3.89 12.47 1.35
CA ILE A 31 -2.62 11.83 1.74
C ILE A 31 -2.84 10.37 2.18
N MET A 32 -3.90 10.10 2.95
CA MET A 32 -4.22 8.76 3.43
C MET A 32 -4.66 7.80 2.33
N THR A 33 -5.27 8.30 1.26
CA THR A 33 -5.87 7.45 0.23
C THR A 33 -5.03 7.34 -1.04
N THR A 34 -4.18 8.32 -1.34
CA THR A 34 -3.37 8.37 -2.57
C THR A 34 -2.50 7.12 -2.76
N CYS A 35 -1.98 6.52 -1.68
CA CYS A 35 -1.09 5.37 -1.77
C CYS A 35 -1.80 4.03 -2.06
N PHE A 36 -3.13 3.99 -2.13
CA PHE A 36 -3.86 2.76 -2.49
C PHE A 36 -3.77 2.45 -3.98
N ILE A 37 -3.57 3.45 -4.83
CA ILE A 37 -3.36 3.21 -6.26
C ILE A 37 -2.08 2.40 -6.47
N PRO A 38 -2.07 1.40 -7.36
CA PRO A 38 -0.83 0.72 -7.75
C PRO A 38 0.16 1.71 -8.35
N CYS A 39 1.37 1.76 -7.79
CA CYS A 39 2.50 2.52 -8.35
C CYS A 39 3.48 1.56 -9.05
N GLY A 40 4.43 2.09 -9.81
CA GLY A 40 5.43 1.29 -10.52
C GLY A 40 6.12 0.23 -9.65
N ALA A 41 6.45 0.57 -8.40
CA ALA A 41 7.08 -0.36 -7.44
C ALA A 41 6.18 -1.53 -7.00
N LYS A 42 4.86 -1.45 -7.19
CA LYS A 42 3.92 -2.54 -6.91
C LYS A 42 3.69 -3.47 -8.10
N MET A 43 4.10 -3.05 -9.31
CA MET A 43 3.91 -3.84 -10.53
C MET A 43 4.61 -5.21 -10.49
N PRO A 44 5.85 -5.33 -10.00
CA PRO A 44 6.51 -6.63 -9.88
C PRO A 44 5.72 -7.64 -9.03
N ILE A 45 5.09 -7.19 -7.93
CA ILE A 45 4.27 -8.06 -7.08
C ILE A 45 3.04 -8.55 -7.84
N ILE A 46 2.38 -7.65 -8.58
CA ILE A 46 1.20 -7.98 -9.39
C ILE A 46 1.62 -8.96 -10.50
N GLY A 47 2.76 -8.72 -11.15
CA GLY A 47 3.33 -9.58 -12.19
C GLY A 47 3.67 -10.97 -11.66
N LEU A 48 4.36 -11.05 -10.51
CA LEU A 48 4.70 -12.31 -9.85
C LEU A 48 3.45 -13.15 -9.57
N ILE A 49 2.45 -12.57 -8.93
CA ILE A 49 1.23 -13.31 -8.55
C ILE A 49 0.39 -13.69 -9.80
N ALA A 50 0.22 -12.76 -10.75
CA ALA A 50 -0.51 -13.02 -11.97
C ALA A 50 0.18 -14.11 -12.83
N GLY A 51 1.50 -14.10 -12.87
CA GLY A 51 2.30 -15.08 -13.60
C GLY A 51 2.33 -16.44 -12.92
N ALA A 52 2.79 -16.48 -11.67
CA ALA A 52 3.03 -17.72 -10.93
C ALA A 52 1.76 -18.55 -10.72
N VAL A 53 0.66 -17.91 -10.32
CA VAL A 53 -0.53 -18.63 -9.84
C VAL A 53 -1.68 -18.59 -10.86
N PHE A 54 -1.76 -17.53 -11.66
CA PHE A 54 -2.85 -17.34 -12.63
C PHE A 54 -2.42 -17.47 -14.09
N GLY A 55 -1.25 -18.09 -14.35
CA GLY A 55 -0.78 -18.39 -15.70
C GLY A 55 -0.62 -17.16 -16.61
N GLY A 56 -0.24 -16.01 -16.05
CA GLY A 56 -0.07 -14.78 -16.81
C GLY A 56 -1.39 -14.03 -17.12
N SER A 57 -2.45 -14.30 -16.40
CA SER A 57 -3.76 -13.67 -16.65
C SER A 57 -3.71 -12.15 -16.49
N SER A 58 -3.93 -11.44 -17.58
CA SER A 58 -4.04 -9.97 -17.58
C SER A 58 -5.22 -9.45 -16.74
N LEU A 59 -6.27 -10.25 -16.55
CA LEU A 59 -7.43 -9.88 -15.74
C LEU A 59 -7.05 -9.67 -14.27
N VAL A 60 -6.11 -10.47 -13.74
CA VAL A 60 -5.62 -10.32 -12.36
C VAL A 60 -4.88 -9.00 -12.20
N ALA A 61 -4.00 -8.66 -13.16
CA ALA A 61 -3.29 -7.39 -13.13
C ALA A 61 -4.24 -6.18 -13.22
N VAL A 62 -5.23 -6.24 -14.11
CA VAL A 62 -6.25 -5.19 -14.24
C VAL A 62 -7.11 -5.08 -12.98
N SER A 63 -7.49 -6.22 -12.37
CA SER A 63 -8.28 -6.23 -11.12
C SER A 63 -7.57 -5.52 -9.98
N ALA A 64 -6.24 -5.60 -9.89
CA ALA A 64 -5.45 -4.91 -8.88
C ALA A 64 -5.61 -3.38 -8.95
N TYR A 65 -5.66 -2.81 -10.16
CA TYR A 65 -5.96 -1.38 -10.35
C TYR A 65 -7.37 -1.01 -9.93
N PHE A 66 -8.37 -1.81 -10.30
CA PHE A 66 -9.74 -1.58 -9.89
C PHE A 66 -9.92 -1.66 -8.38
N ILE A 67 -9.24 -2.60 -7.71
CA ILE A 67 -9.25 -2.72 -6.25
C ILE A 67 -8.62 -1.46 -5.62
N GLY A 68 -7.50 -0.98 -6.14
CA GLY A 68 -6.88 0.25 -5.67
C GLY A 68 -7.80 1.47 -5.81
N MET A 69 -8.44 1.63 -6.97
CA MET A 69 -9.42 2.70 -7.20
C MET A 69 -10.64 2.57 -6.29
N ALA A 70 -11.19 1.37 -6.15
CA ALA A 70 -12.31 1.11 -5.25
C ALA A 70 -11.96 1.44 -3.80
N ALA A 71 -10.75 1.07 -3.35
CA ALA A 71 -10.26 1.39 -2.01
C ALA A 71 -10.16 2.91 -1.78
N ILE A 72 -9.71 3.69 -2.78
CA ILE A 72 -9.66 5.16 -2.71
C ILE A 72 -11.08 5.73 -2.56
N ILE A 73 -12.00 5.31 -3.42
CA ILE A 73 -13.38 5.83 -3.45
C ILE A 73 -14.09 5.46 -2.14
N CYS A 74 -14.06 4.21 -1.75
CA CYS A 74 -14.72 3.72 -0.53
C CYS A 74 -14.13 4.38 0.72
N SER A 75 -12.81 4.48 0.82
CA SER A 75 -12.14 5.17 1.93
C SER A 75 -12.51 6.65 1.96
N GLY A 76 -12.53 7.32 0.83
CA GLY A 76 -12.93 8.72 0.73
C GLY A 76 -14.37 8.95 1.23
N ILE A 77 -15.31 8.10 0.81
CA ILE A 77 -16.71 8.17 1.25
C ILE A 77 -16.82 7.91 2.76
N ILE A 78 -16.16 6.87 3.26
CA ILE A 78 -16.21 6.50 4.69
C ILE A 78 -15.58 7.59 5.56
N LEU A 79 -14.39 8.06 5.20
CA LEU A 79 -13.69 9.10 5.96
C LEU A 79 -14.49 10.41 5.99
N LYS A 80 -15.07 10.84 4.87
CA LYS A 80 -15.88 12.05 4.79
C LYS A 80 -17.15 11.99 5.68
N LYS A 81 -17.66 10.79 5.96
CA LYS A 81 -18.79 10.57 6.89
C LYS A 81 -18.38 10.51 8.36
N THR A 82 -17.10 10.70 8.68
CA THR A 82 -16.59 10.74 10.06
C THR A 82 -16.46 12.18 10.53
N LYS A 83 -16.64 12.41 11.84
CA LYS A 83 -16.50 13.73 12.47
C LYS A 83 -15.16 14.42 12.18
N LEU A 84 -14.10 13.62 12.00
CA LEU A 84 -12.73 14.14 11.80
C LEU A 84 -12.53 14.80 10.42
N PHE A 85 -13.26 14.35 9.41
CA PHE A 85 -13.13 14.80 8.01
C PHE A 85 -14.41 15.40 7.44
N ALA A 86 -15.48 15.47 8.25
CA ALA A 86 -16.72 16.08 7.85
C ALA A 86 -16.57 17.61 7.71
N GLY A 87 -17.25 18.18 6.73
CA GLY A 87 -17.30 19.61 6.43
C GLY A 87 -17.61 19.86 4.97
N ASP A 88 -17.96 21.11 4.68
CA ASP A 88 -18.29 21.53 3.31
C ASP A 88 -17.03 21.47 2.44
N PRO A 89 -17.16 21.07 1.15
CA PRO A 89 -16.06 21.13 0.21
C PRO A 89 -15.62 22.59 0.07
N ALA A 90 -14.32 22.83 0.18
CA ALA A 90 -13.80 24.16 -0.08
C ALA A 90 -14.12 24.56 -1.53
N PRO A 91 -14.70 25.76 -1.78
CA PRO A 91 -14.88 26.24 -3.12
C PRO A 91 -13.50 26.35 -3.78
N PHE A 92 -13.32 25.60 -4.87
CA PHE A 92 -12.09 25.68 -5.65
C PHE A 92 -12.12 26.96 -6.49
N VAL A 93 -11.68 28.05 -5.90
CA VAL A 93 -11.46 29.31 -6.60
C VAL A 93 -9.96 29.51 -6.74
N MET A 94 -9.41 29.09 -7.86
CA MET A 94 -8.02 29.38 -8.20
C MET A 94 -8.02 30.41 -9.31
N GLU A 95 -7.61 31.64 -9.00
CA GLU A 95 -7.25 32.59 -10.03
C GLU A 95 -6.04 32.04 -10.78
N LEU A 96 -6.23 31.75 -12.06
CA LEU A 96 -5.13 31.29 -12.89
C LEU A 96 -4.16 32.48 -13.10
N PRO A 97 -2.92 32.41 -12.60
CA PRO A 97 -1.94 33.43 -12.87
C PRO A 97 -1.69 33.53 -14.40
N ALA A 98 -1.34 34.70 -14.87
CA ALA A 98 -0.99 34.90 -16.27
C ALA A 98 0.14 33.92 -16.68
N TYR A 99 -0.04 33.27 -17.82
CA TYR A 99 0.98 32.35 -18.34
C TYR A 99 2.22 33.13 -18.77
N HIS A 100 3.33 32.80 -18.15
CA HIS A 100 4.66 33.27 -18.55
C HIS A 100 5.51 32.09 -19.04
N ILE A 101 6.25 32.26 -20.10
CA ILE A 101 7.23 31.29 -20.56
C ILE A 101 8.30 31.17 -19.47
N PRO A 102 8.51 29.97 -18.89
CA PRO A 102 9.47 29.81 -17.81
C PRO A 102 10.90 30.01 -18.33
N ALA A 103 11.72 30.70 -17.54
CA ALA A 103 13.15 30.80 -17.82
C ALA A 103 13.83 29.44 -17.63
N TRP A 104 14.39 28.88 -18.67
CA TRP A 104 14.99 27.53 -18.68
C TRP A 104 16.03 27.32 -17.57
N GLY A 105 16.85 28.34 -17.24
CA GLY A 105 17.79 28.26 -16.14
C GLY A 105 17.13 28.01 -14.78
N ASN A 106 16.00 28.65 -14.51
CA ASN A 106 15.24 28.46 -13.27
C ASN A 106 14.60 27.08 -13.21
N VAL A 107 14.09 26.58 -14.34
CA VAL A 107 13.51 25.24 -14.44
C VAL A 107 14.57 24.18 -14.15
N PHE A 108 15.72 24.26 -14.82
CA PHE A 108 16.83 23.32 -14.61
C PHE A 108 17.32 23.31 -13.17
N ARG A 109 17.54 24.49 -12.60
CA ARG A 109 18.01 24.61 -11.22
C ARG A 109 16.99 24.03 -10.22
N ALA A 110 15.72 24.41 -10.36
CA ALA A 110 14.66 23.90 -9.48
C ALA A 110 14.47 22.38 -9.61
N THR A 111 14.57 21.84 -10.82
CA THR A 111 14.48 20.40 -11.07
C THR A 111 15.68 19.67 -10.44
N TRP A 112 16.90 20.20 -10.63
CA TRP A 112 18.10 19.63 -10.05
C TRP A 112 18.07 19.63 -8.52
N GLU A 113 17.74 20.76 -7.90
CA GLU A 113 17.65 20.88 -6.43
C GLU A 113 16.61 19.93 -5.84
N ARG A 114 15.45 19.83 -6.48
CA ARG A 114 14.39 18.90 -6.04
C ARG A 114 14.78 17.44 -6.27
N GLY A 115 15.32 17.12 -7.43
CA GLY A 115 15.79 15.77 -7.78
C GLY A 115 16.91 15.30 -6.86
N TRP A 116 17.92 16.14 -6.65
CA TRP A 116 19.03 15.83 -5.75
C TRP A 116 18.58 15.66 -4.30
N SER A 117 17.70 16.53 -3.83
CA SER A 117 17.09 16.40 -2.49
C SER A 117 16.29 15.10 -2.33
N PHE A 118 15.60 14.67 -3.39
CA PHE A 118 14.87 13.40 -3.40
C PHE A 118 15.83 12.21 -3.36
N ILE A 119 16.83 12.16 -4.24
CA ILE A 119 17.84 11.09 -4.30
C ILE A 119 18.56 10.94 -2.96
N LYS A 120 19.02 12.07 -2.38
CA LYS A 120 19.72 12.03 -1.10
C LYS A 120 18.87 11.48 0.04
N ARG A 121 17.59 11.81 0.08
CA ARG A 121 16.69 11.37 1.16
C ARG A 121 16.19 9.96 0.97
N ALA A 122 15.67 9.64 -0.22
CA ALA A 122 15.19 8.30 -0.53
C ALA A 122 16.34 7.29 -0.52
N GLY A 123 17.45 7.63 -1.17
CA GLY A 123 18.64 6.78 -1.23
C GLY A 123 19.24 6.46 0.13
N SER A 124 19.34 7.45 1.04
CA SER A 124 19.87 7.21 2.38
C SER A 124 18.99 6.26 3.22
N VAL A 125 17.67 6.42 3.14
CA VAL A 125 16.73 5.54 3.86
C VAL A 125 16.73 4.14 3.28
N ILE A 126 16.70 4.02 1.95
CA ILE A 126 16.75 2.73 1.27
C ILE A 126 18.06 2.02 1.59
N LEU A 127 19.21 2.71 1.46
CA LEU A 127 20.52 2.13 1.77
C LEU A 127 20.59 1.62 3.22
N ALA A 128 20.21 2.45 4.19
CA ALA A 128 20.22 2.06 5.60
C ALA A 128 19.32 0.84 5.85
N ALA A 129 18.12 0.83 5.27
CA ALA A 129 17.18 -0.28 5.40
C ALA A 129 17.71 -1.56 4.74
N THR A 130 18.34 -1.45 3.56
CA THR A 130 18.94 -2.61 2.86
C THR A 130 20.10 -3.20 3.67
N VAL A 131 20.95 -2.36 4.26
CA VAL A 131 22.05 -2.84 5.13
C VAL A 131 21.51 -3.57 6.36
N VAL A 132 20.45 -3.04 7.00
CA VAL A 132 19.82 -3.71 8.15
C VAL A 132 19.21 -5.05 7.75
N LEU A 133 18.50 -5.10 6.60
CA LEU A 133 17.94 -6.36 6.11
C LEU A 133 19.01 -7.37 5.76
N TRP A 134 20.07 -6.95 5.07
CA TRP A 134 21.18 -7.82 4.73
C TRP A 134 21.79 -8.44 5.99
N PHE A 135 21.99 -7.63 7.03
CA PHE A 135 22.47 -8.14 8.33
C PHE A 135 21.49 -9.14 8.95
N LEU A 136 20.20 -8.83 8.99
CA LEU A 136 19.19 -9.72 9.58
C LEU A 136 18.97 -11.02 8.79
N GLN A 137 19.22 -11.01 7.48
CA GLN A 137 19.15 -12.18 6.62
C GLN A 137 20.42 -13.03 6.69
N GLY A 138 21.59 -12.38 6.74
CA GLY A 138 22.88 -13.07 6.70
C GLY A 138 23.34 -13.62 8.05
N PHE A 139 22.77 -13.13 9.16
CA PHE A 139 23.17 -13.58 10.51
C PHE A 139 22.02 -14.32 11.19
N GLY A 140 22.37 -15.37 11.92
CA GLY A 140 21.42 -16.19 12.65
C GLY A 140 22.08 -17.09 13.68
N PHE A 141 21.31 -18.05 14.17
CA PHE A 141 21.78 -19.05 15.14
C PHE A 141 21.83 -20.39 14.45
N GLU A 142 23.04 -20.86 14.18
CA GLU A 142 23.32 -22.20 13.65
C GLU A 142 24.15 -22.98 14.66
N ASN A 143 23.74 -24.22 14.99
CA ASN A 143 24.39 -25.06 15.99
C ASN A 143 24.64 -24.42 17.37
N GLY A 144 23.79 -23.42 17.76
CA GLY A 144 23.94 -22.74 19.04
C GLY A 144 24.97 -21.61 19.07
N ALA A 145 25.63 -21.32 17.95
CA ALA A 145 26.53 -20.18 17.79
C ALA A 145 25.88 -19.11 16.91
N PHE A 146 26.10 -17.83 17.27
CA PHE A 146 25.69 -16.71 16.44
C PHE A 146 26.74 -16.45 15.36
N GLY A 147 26.38 -16.54 14.11
CA GLY A 147 27.30 -16.36 13.00
C GLY A 147 26.58 -16.08 11.68
N MET A 148 27.33 -16.03 10.59
CA MET A 148 26.74 -16.02 9.24
C MET A 148 26.10 -17.39 8.98
N VAL A 149 24.85 -17.38 8.52
CA VAL A 149 24.08 -18.61 8.21
C VAL A 149 24.02 -18.77 6.70
N GLU A 150 24.26 -20.02 6.26
CA GLU A 150 24.08 -20.40 4.86
C GLU A 150 22.60 -20.62 4.55
N ASP A 151 21.86 -21.24 5.49
CA ASP A 151 20.42 -21.45 5.39
C ASP A 151 19.65 -20.27 5.99
N GLN A 152 18.89 -19.58 5.17
CA GLN A 152 18.10 -18.42 5.60
C GLN A 152 16.97 -18.76 6.57
N ASP A 153 16.56 -20.03 6.63
CA ASP A 153 15.60 -20.54 7.60
C ASP A 153 16.09 -20.36 9.05
N ASN A 154 17.41 -20.34 9.26
CA ASN A 154 18.07 -20.13 10.55
C ASN A 154 18.41 -18.66 10.83
N SER A 155 18.04 -17.74 9.94
CA SER A 155 18.34 -16.32 10.10
C SER A 155 17.52 -15.67 11.23
N VAL A 156 18.06 -14.58 11.80
CA VAL A 156 17.34 -13.75 12.78
C VAL A 156 16.02 -13.25 12.18
N LEU A 157 16.03 -12.92 10.89
CA LEU A 157 14.83 -12.45 10.19
C LEU A 157 13.76 -13.55 10.12
N ALA A 158 14.12 -14.79 9.78
CA ALA A 158 13.22 -15.93 9.77
C ALA A 158 12.62 -16.22 11.16
N ALA A 159 13.46 -16.17 12.20
CA ALA A 159 13.01 -16.37 13.58
C ALA A 159 12.00 -15.30 14.03
N ILE A 160 12.20 -14.04 13.67
CA ILE A 160 11.26 -12.95 13.96
C ILE A 160 9.99 -13.14 13.13
N ALA A 161 10.13 -13.42 11.83
CA ALA A 161 9.01 -13.59 10.91
C ALA A 161 8.10 -14.74 11.31
N THR A 162 8.67 -15.87 11.72
CA THR A 162 7.90 -17.03 12.21
C THR A 162 7.05 -16.68 13.43
N LYS A 163 7.57 -15.88 14.35
CA LYS A 163 6.81 -15.40 15.52
C LYS A 163 5.66 -14.46 15.17
N VAL A 164 5.74 -13.79 14.03
CA VAL A 164 4.72 -12.81 13.56
C VAL A 164 3.78 -13.44 12.52
N ALA A 165 4.20 -14.53 11.87
CA ALA A 165 3.47 -15.19 10.78
C ALA A 165 2.02 -15.60 11.16
N TRP A 166 1.77 -15.91 12.45
CA TRP A 166 0.44 -16.25 12.93
C TRP A 166 -0.61 -15.15 12.69
N ILE A 167 -0.17 -13.88 12.62
CA ILE A 167 -1.06 -12.74 12.34
C ILE A 167 -1.61 -12.84 10.91
N PHE A 168 -0.84 -13.39 9.98
CA PHE A 168 -1.22 -13.55 8.58
C PHE A 168 -1.89 -14.90 8.28
N ALA A 169 -1.91 -15.83 9.24
CA ALA A 169 -2.58 -17.12 9.07
C ALA A 169 -4.06 -17.00 8.67
N PRO A 170 -4.87 -16.11 9.26
CA PRO A 170 -6.26 -15.91 8.86
C PRO A 170 -6.44 -15.41 7.42
N LEU A 171 -5.39 -14.83 6.83
CA LEU A 171 -5.38 -14.29 5.47
C LEU A 171 -4.92 -15.32 4.42
N GLY A 172 -4.54 -16.54 4.88
CA GLY A 172 -4.12 -17.63 4.00
C GLY A 172 -2.65 -17.66 3.61
N PHE A 173 -1.85 -16.70 4.06
CA PHE A 173 -0.40 -16.66 3.82
C PHE A 173 0.42 -16.54 5.11
N GLY A 174 0.01 -17.27 6.15
CA GLY A 174 0.68 -17.30 7.45
C GLY A 174 1.99 -18.08 7.47
N ASN A 175 2.73 -18.14 6.36
CA ASN A 175 4.07 -18.70 6.31
C ASN A 175 5.12 -17.60 6.56
N TRP A 176 6.30 -18.03 7.04
CA TRP A 176 7.36 -17.10 7.36
C TRP A 176 7.92 -16.38 6.12
N LYS A 177 7.97 -17.05 4.95
CA LYS A 177 8.44 -16.48 3.68
C LYS A 177 7.55 -15.30 3.25
N ALA A 178 6.21 -15.45 3.28
CA ALA A 178 5.28 -14.38 2.99
C ALA A 178 5.40 -13.21 3.98
N THR A 179 5.65 -13.53 5.26
CA THR A 179 5.84 -12.52 6.30
C THR A 179 7.09 -11.70 6.05
N VAL A 180 8.22 -12.34 5.75
CA VAL A 180 9.48 -11.67 5.39
C VAL A 180 9.29 -10.83 4.14
N ALA A 181 8.68 -11.38 3.10
CA ALA A 181 8.42 -10.65 1.85
C ALA A 181 7.53 -9.42 2.08
N SER A 182 6.49 -9.53 2.93
CA SER A 182 5.63 -8.40 3.28
C SER A 182 6.37 -7.31 4.07
N VAL A 183 7.26 -7.70 4.99
CA VAL A 183 8.08 -6.77 5.78
C VAL A 183 9.12 -6.09 4.90
N SER A 184 9.81 -6.83 4.03
CA SER A 184 10.76 -6.25 3.07
C SER A 184 10.07 -5.27 2.11
N GLY A 185 8.83 -5.56 1.73
CA GLY A 185 7.99 -4.68 0.93
C GLY A 185 7.60 -3.35 1.61
N LEU A 186 7.77 -3.20 2.93
CA LEU A 186 7.65 -1.90 3.59
C LEU A 186 8.86 -1.00 3.33
N ILE A 187 10.02 -1.58 3.08
CA ILE A 187 11.24 -0.84 2.77
C ILE A 187 11.15 -0.32 1.34
N ALA A 188 10.97 -1.24 0.40
CA ALA A 188 10.75 -0.95 -1.00
C ALA A 188 9.86 -2.06 -1.59
N LYS A 189 8.78 -1.70 -2.26
CA LYS A 189 7.78 -2.68 -2.74
C LYS A 189 8.35 -3.62 -3.80
N GLU A 190 9.27 -3.16 -4.61
CA GLU A 190 10.00 -3.97 -5.59
C GLU A 190 10.83 -5.08 -4.94
N ASN A 191 11.29 -4.89 -3.71
CA ASN A 191 12.09 -5.90 -3.01
C ASN A 191 11.32 -7.17 -2.64
N VAL A 192 9.98 -7.17 -2.72
CA VAL A 192 9.18 -8.37 -2.44
C VAL A 192 9.56 -9.52 -3.37
N VAL A 193 9.70 -9.27 -4.67
CA VAL A 193 10.07 -10.29 -5.66
C VAL A 193 11.50 -10.76 -5.42
N GLY A 194 12.44 -9.83 -5.24
CA GLY A 194 13.84 -10.17 -4.91
C GLY A 194 13.95 -10.98 -3.62
N THR A 195 13.14 -10.65 -2.60
CA THR A 195 13.10 -11.42 -1.35
C THR A 195 12.61 -12.85 -1.59
N PHE A 196 11.55 -13.05 -2.38
CA PHE A 196 11.11 -14.39 -2.75
C PHE A 196 12.21 -15.16 -3.49
N GLY A 197 12.93 -14.52 -4.43
CA GLY A 197 14.06 -15.15 -5.11
C GLY A 197 15.11 -15.67 -4.16
N VAL A 198 15.50 -14.87 -3.20
CA VAL A 198 16.45 -15.25 -2.17
C VAL A 198 15.89 -16.38 -1.28
N LEU A 199 14.63 -16.27 -0.82
CA LEU A 199 13.98 -17.25 0.06
C LEU A 199 13.69 -18.60 -0.62
N TYR A 200 13.62 -18.64 -1.94
CA TYR A 200 13.48 -19.86 -2.72
C TYR A 200 14.82 -20.39 -3.26
N HIS A 201 15.95 -19.86 -2.75
CA HIS A 201 17.31 -20.28 -3.11
C HIS A 201 17.54 -20.24 -4.63
N PHE A 202 17.07 -19.17 -5.29
CA PHE A 202 17.36 -18.99 -6.70
C PHE A 202 18.84 -18.73 -6.91
N GLY A 203 19.53 -19.72 -7.48
CA GLY A 203 20.99 -19.69 -7.73
C GLY A 203 21.40 -19.02 -9.04
N GLY A 204 20.47 -18.33 -9.73
CA GLY A 204 20.75 -17.59 -10.96
C GLY A 204 21.40 -16.22 -10.70
N GLU A 205 22.03 -15.67 -11.74
CA GLU A 205 22.75 -14.42 -11.63
C GLU A 205 21.83 -13.21 -11.37
N GLU A 206 20.63 -13.16 -12.00
CA GLU A 206 19.62 -12.12 -11.80
C GLU A 206 18.21 -12.69 -11.96
N LEU A 207 17.27 -12.21 -11.13
CA LEU A 207 15.85 -12.46 -11.31
C LEU A 207 15.25 -11.43 -12.28
N SER A 208 14.32 -11.88 -13.14
CA SER A 208 13.49 -10.97 -13.92
C SER A 208 12.66 -10.06 -13.00
N GLU A 209 12.24 -8.91 -13.50
CA GLU A 209 11.44 -7.94 -12.73
C GLU A 209 10.16 -8.57 -12.14
N ASN A 210 9.58 -9.55 -12.85
CA ASN A 210 8.37 -10.26 -12.43
C ASN A 210 8.67 -11.60 -11.73
N GLY A 211 9.94 -12.00 -11.60
CA GLY A 211 10.36 -13.26 -10.97
C GLY A 211 9.92 -14.51 -11.71
N ASP A 212 9.97 -14.48 -13.05
CA ASP A 212 9.48 -15.58 -13.91
C ASP A 212 10.14 -16.92 -13.56
N GLU A 213 11.39 -16.87 -13.11
CA GLU A 213 12.20 -18.04 -12.79
C GLU A 213 11.72 -18.78 -11.53
N ILE A 214 11.04 -18.09 -10.63
CA ILE A 214 10.54 -18.67 -9.38
C ILE A 214 9.04 -18.95 -9.36
N TRP A 215 8.34 -18.73 -10.48
CA TRP A 215 6.87 -18.91 -10.53
C TRP A 215 6.41 -20.28 -10.07
N ASN A 216 7.08 -21.34 -10.49
CA ASN A 216 6.72 -22.70 -10.11
C ASN A 216 6.86 -22.95 -8.60
N LEU A 217 7.87 -22.33 -7.97
CA LEU A 217 8.11 -22.45 -6.53
C LEU A 217 7.07 -21.69 -5.73
N VAL A 218 6.74 -20.49 -6.18
CA VAL A 218 5.66 -19.68 -5.58
C VAL A 218 4.30 -20.38 -5.76
N ALA A 219 4.02 -20.91 -6.92
CA ALA A 219 2.78 -21.64 -7.20
C ALA A 219 2.60 -22.90 -6.32
N ALA A 220 3.69 -23.52 -5.89
CA ALA A 220 3.63 -24.68 -5.00
C ALA A 220 3.24 -24.30 -3.55
N ASP A 221 3.63 -23.12 -3.09
CA ASP A 221 3.40 -22.67 -1.71
C ASP A 221 2.08 -21.90 -1.52
N TYR A 222 1.45 -21.43 -2.61
CA TYR A 222 0.26 -20.59 -2.55
C TYR A 222 -0.90 -21.17 -3.36
N THR A 223 -2.10 -21.18 -2.77
CA THR A 223 -3.33 -21.35 -3.54
C THR A 223 -3.67 -20.06 -4.30
N ALA A 224 -4.51 -20.15 -5.33
CA ALA A 224 -4.96 -18.99 -6.08
C ALA A 224 -5.53 -17.89 -5.16
N LEU A 225 -6.29 -18.29 -4.16
CA LEU A 225 -6.94 -17.38 -3.24
C LEU A 225 -5.98 -16.77 -2.23
N SER A 226 -5.03 -17.54 -1.68
CA SER A 226 -4.01 -17.03 -0.76
C SER A 226 -3.04 -16.07 -1.45
N ALA A 227 -2.64 -16.37 -2.68
CA ALA A 227 -1.81 -15.50 -3.51
C ALA A 227 -2.52 -14.17 -3.82
N TYR A 228 -3.80 -14.24 -4.16
CA TYR A 228 -4.60 -13.04 -4.42
C TYR A 228 -4.79 -12.19 -3.16
N ALA A 229 -5.04 -12.81 -2.01
CA ALA A 229 -5.12 -12.12 -0.72
C ALA A 229 -3.77 -11.47 -0.33
N PHE A 230 -2.64 -12.15 -0.57
CA PHE A 230 -1.29 -11.60 -0.40
C PHE A 230 -1.06 -10.36 -1.28
N MET A 231 -1.46 -10.44 -2.55
CA MET A 231 -1.39 -9.32 -3.48
C MET A 231 -2.21 -8.13 -2.98
N ILE A 232 -3.48 -8.33 -2.59
CA ILE A 232 -4.35 -7.26 -2.07
C ILE A 232 -3.75 -6.64 -0.80
N PHE A 233 -3.25 -7.46 0.13
CA PHE A 233 -2.60 -6.96 1.32
C PHE A 233 -1.42 -6.05 1.00
N ASN A 234 -0.49 -6.51 0.15
CA ASN A 234 0.68 -5.73 -0.23
C ASN A 234 0.35 -4.49 -1.07
N LEU A 235 -0.77 -4.52 -1.81
CA LEU A 235 -1.26 -3.40 -2.57
C LEU A 235 -1.79 -2.27 -1.68
N LEU A 236 -2.57 -2.61 -0.65
CA LEU A 236 -3.29 -1.65 0.18
C LEU A 236 -2.58 -1.30 1.49
N CYS A 237 -1.64 -2.13 1.98
CA CYS A 237 -0.93 -1.86 3.23
C CYS A 237 -0.06 -0.60 3.14
N ALA A 238 0.56 -0.24 4.26
CA ALA A 238 1.46 0.90 4.33
C ALA A 238 2.43 0.93 3.13
N PRO A 239 2.64 2.09 2.51
CA PRO A 239 3.55 2.24 1.39
C PRO A 239 5.01 2.08 1.84
N CYS A 240 5.96 2.12 0.90
CA CYS A 240 7.39 2.06 1.18
C CYS A 240 7.85 3.19 2.13
N PHE A 241 8.97 3.00 2.80
CA PHE A 241 9.52 3.98 3.75
C PHE A 241 9.71 5.38 3.15
N ALA A 242 10.07 5.47 1.88
CA ALA A 242 10.18 6.75 1.18
C ALA A 242 8.83 7.50 1.14
N ALA A 243 7.75 6.79 0.84
CA ALA A 243 6.40 7.37 0.83
C ALA A 243 5.88 7.63 2.26
N MET A 244 6.18 6.78 3.24
CA MET A 244 5.90 7.06 4.66
C MET A 244 6.61 8.31 5.15
N GLY A 245 7.85 8.52 4.73
CA GLY A 245 8.61 9.75 4.98
C GLY A 245 7.95 11.00 4.37
N ALA A 246 7.39 10.87 3.16
CA ALA A 246 6.60 11.94 2.54
C ALA A 246 5.30 12.21 3.32
N ILE A 247 4.56 11.16 3.69
CA ILE A 247 3.35 11.27 4.54
C ILE A 247 3.66 12.00 5.84
N LYS A 248 4.73 11.61 6.55
CA LYS A 248 5.16 12.26 7.79
C LYS A 248 5.41 13.76 7.60
N ARG A 249 6.04 14.13 6.50
CA ARG A 249 6.34 15.53 6.18
C ARG A 249 5.10 16.33 5.82
N GLU A 250 4.21 15.77 4.98
CA GLU A 250 3.02 16.48 4.53
C GLU A 250 1.94 16.55 5.61
N MET A 251 1.84 15.56 6.51
CA MET A 251 0.97 15.58 7.68
C MET A 251 1.45 16.55 8.76
N ASN A 252 2.75 16.81 8.83
CA ASN A 252 3.42 17.65 9.86
C ASN A 252 2.96 17.37 11.30
N ASN A 253 2.50 16.16 11.58
CA ASN A 253 2.00 15.74 12.88
C ASN A 253 2.17 14.22 13.03
N GLY A 254 2.91 13.80 14.08
CA GLY A 254 3.19 12.38 14.32
C GLY A 254 1.95 11.54 14.59
N LYS A 255 0.94 12.08 15.29
CA LYS A 255 -0.31 11.36 15.57
C LYS A 255 -1.10 11.09 14.28
N TRP A 256 -1.19 12.08 13.40
CA TRP A 256 -1.86 11.92 12.12
C TRP A 256 -1.11 10.98 11.17
N THR A 257 0.23 11.01 11.22
CA THR A 257 1.07 10.07 10.47
C THR A 257 0.82 8.63 10.92
N ALA A 258 0.85 8.38 12.24
CA ALA A 258 0.59 7.07 12.79
C ALA A 258 -0.84 6.59 12.49
N PHE A 259 -1.83 7.49 12.57
CA PHE A 259 -3.21 7.19 12.21
C PHE A 259 -3.34 6.82 10.72
N ALA A 260 -2.68 7.56 9.83
CA ALA A 260 -2.69 7.28 8.39
C ALA A 260 -2.10 5.89 8.08
N ILE A 261 -0.93 5.58 8.63
CA ILE A 261 -0.26 4.29 8.43
C ILE A 261 -1.10 3.15 9.03
N GLY A 262 -1.60 3.32 10.24
CA GLY A 262 -2.47 2.35 10.91
C GLY A 262 -3.76 2.09 10.12
N TYR A 263 -4.38 3.14 9.58
CA TYR A 263 -5.56 3.03 8.74
C TYR A 263 -5.28 2.20 7.46
N MET A 264 -4.18 2.48 6.77
CA MET A 264 -3.79 1.73 5.57
C MET A 264 -3.57 0.25 5.88
N CYS A 265 -2.83 -0.07 6.96
CA CYS A 265 -2.60 -1.44 7.38
C CYS A 265 -3.90 -2.15 7.78
N ALA A 266 -4.78 -1.48 8.53
CA ALA A 266 -6.06 -2.05 8.94
C ALA A 266 -6.97 -2.33 7.74
N LEU A 267 -7.07 -1.38 6.79
CA LEU A 267 -7.86 -1.57 5.57
C LEU A 267 -7.32 -2.73 4.74
N ALA A 268 -5.99 -2.81 4.56
CA ALA A 268 -5.35 -3.89 3.84
C ALA A 268 -5.63 -5.26 4.47
N TYR A 269 -5.49 -5.34 5.79
CA TYR A 269 -5.76 -6.56 6.55
C TYR A 269 -7.22 -6.99 6.43
N CYS A 270 -8.15 -6.08 6.65
CA CYS A 270 -9.59 -6.35 6.54
C CYS A 270 -9.98 -6.77 5.11
N SER A 271 -9.45 -6.10 4.09
CA SER A 271 -9.74 -6.43 2.70
C SER A 271 -9.20 -7.81 2.30
N ALA A 272 -7.96 -8.13 2.68
CA ALA A 272 -7.36 -9.43 2.41
C ALA A 272 -8.09 -10.56 3.17
N LEU A 273 -8.47 -10.31 4.44
CA LEU A 273 -9.24 -11.26 5.24
C LEU A 273 -10.60 -11.57 4.61
N VAL A 274 -11.33 -10.54 4.18
CA VAL A 274 -12.63 -10.70 3.52
C VAL A 274 -12.49 -11.52 2.25
N VAL A 275 -11.51 -11.19 1.41
CA VAL A 275 -11.29 -11.90 0.15
C VAL A 275 -10.90 -13.35 0.37
N TYR A 276 -9.99 -13.63 1.30
CA TYR A 276 -9.55 -14.99 1.57
C TYR A 276 -10.66 -15.86 2.22
N GLN A 277 -11.28 -15.37 3.29
CA GLN A 277 -12.24 -16.15 4.06
C GLN A 277 -13.57 -16.35 3.30
N LEU A 278 -14.11 -15.29 2.72
CA LEU A 278 -15.37 -15.42 1.97
C LEU A 278 -15.14 -16.04 0.60
N GLY A 279 -14.04 -15.70 -0.07
CA GLY A 279 -13.65 -16.36 -1.32
C GLY A 279 -13.48 -17.87 -1.12
N GLY A 280 -12.79 -18.29 -0.06
CA GLY A 280 -12.54 -19.71 0.24
C GLY A 280 -13.80 -20.53 0.53
N ILE A 281 -14.86 -19.89 1.06
CA ILE A 281 -16.16 -20.57 1.20
C ILE A 281 -16.86 -20.70 -0.15
N ILE A 282 -16.80 -19.65 -0.98
CA ILE A 282 -17.45 -19.66 -2.30
C ILE A 282 -16.77 -20.68 -3.22
N THR A 283 -15.45 -20.80 -3.15
CA THR A 283 -14.68 -21.78 -3.95
C THR A 283 -14.72 -23.19 -3.34
N GLY A 284 -15.16 -23.34 -2.10
CA GLY A 284 -15.17 -24.62 -1.38
C GLY A 284 -13.79 -25.03 -0.82
N GLU A 285 -12.80 -24.16 -0.86
CA GLU A 285 -11.45 -24.43 -0.34
C GLU A 285 -11.40 -24.37 1.21
N LEU A 286 -12.28 -23.56 1.82
CA LEU A 286 -12.33 -23.38 3.27
C LEU A 286 -13.64 -23.86 3.87
N SER A 287 -13.54 -24.51 5.02
CA SER A 287 -14.69 -24.78 5.88
C SER A 287 -15.03 -23.54 6.72
N PHE A 288 -16.30 -23.46 7.13
CA PHE A 288 -16.78 -22.37 7.98
C PHE A 288 -16.05 -22.36 9.33
N ASN A 289 -15.40 -21.26 9.65
CA ASN A 289 -14.62 -21.10 10.87
C ASN A 289 -14.87 -19.73 11.55
N PHE A 290 -14.26 -19.49 12.72
CA PHE A 290 -14.38 -18.24 13.45
C PHE A 290 -13.99 -17.01 12.60
N PHE A 291 -12.90 -17.09 11.83
CA PHE A 291 -12.44 -15.97 11.00
C PHE A 291 -13.38 -15.66 9.83
N THR A 292 -14.15 -16.63 9.38
CA THR A 292 -15.23 -16.41 8.41
C THR A 292 -16.32 -15.51 8.95
N ILE A 293 -16.72 -15.74 10.21
CA ILE A 293 -17.72 -14.87 10.87
C ILE A 293 -17.16 -13.46 11.00
N VAL A 294 -15.90 -13.34 11.42
CA VAL A 294 -15.22 -12.03 11.52
C VAL A 294 -15.18 -11.34 10.17
N ALA A 295 -14.84 -12.04 9.09
CA ALA A 295 -14.80 -11.48 7.73
C ALA A 295 -16.19 -11.01 7.27
N ALA A 296 -17.24 -11.79 7.55
CA ALA A 296 -18.62 -11.42 7.24
C ALA A 296 -19.06 -10.16 8.02
N VAL A 297 -18.74 -10.08 9.31
CA VAL A 297 -19.04 -8.90 10.14
C VAL A 297 -18.29 -7.66 9.61
N ILE A 298 -17.02 -7.80 9.23
CA ILE A 298 -16.24 -6.71 8.64
C ILE A 298 -16.87 -6.25 7.32
N LEU A 299 -17.28 -7.17 6.45
CA LEU A 299 -17.94 -6.82 5.19
C LEU A 299 -19.25 -6.05 5.42
N VAL A 300 -20.11 -6.57 6.34
CA VAL A 300 -21.37 -5.91 6.70
C VAL A 300 -21.10 -4.52 7.30
N ALA A 301 -20.13 -4.41 8.20
CA ALA A 301 -19.73 -3.11 8.78
C ALA A 301 -19.21 -2.14 7.70
N PHE A 302 -18.45 -2.63 6.73
CA PHE A 302 -17.93 -1.80 5.62
C PHE A 302 -19.08 -1.30 4.73
N ILE A 303 -20.02 -2.19 4.36
CA ILE A 303 -21.23 -1.81 3.61
C ILE A 303 -22.08 -0.81 4.40
N TYR A 304 -22.28 -1.05 5.70
CA TYR A 304 -23.00 -0.11 6.55
C TYR A 304 -22.35 1.27 6.58
N LEU A 305 -21.02 1.35 6.72
CA LEU A 305 -20.28 2.60 6.71
C LEU A 305 -20.37 3.34 5.36
N LEU A 306 -20.45 2.59 4.25
CA LEU A 306 -20.65 3.15 2.93
C LEU A 306 -22.07 3.72 2.72
N VAL A 307 -23.10 3.02 3.21
CA VAL A 307 -24.50 3.36 2.94
C VAL A 307 -25.05 4.36 3.95
N ARG A 308 -24.56 4.37 5.21
CA ARG A 308 -25.09 5.26 6.25
C ARG A 308 -25.12 6.73 5.77
N PRO A 309 -26.20 7.49 6.09
CA PRO A 309 -26.28 8.91 5.74
C PRO A 309 -25.17 9.72 6.47
N ASN A 310 -24.72 10.78 5.82
CA ASN A 310 -23.75 11.70 6.43
C ASN A 310 -24.48 12.60 7.44
N LYS A 311 -24.25 12.37 8.75
CA LYS A 311 -24.85 13.15 9.83
C LYS A 311 -24.23 14.55 10.01
N TYR A 312 -23.15 14.86 9.30
CA TYR A 312 -22.35 16.06 9.48
C TYR A 312 -22.41 17.01 8.27
N VAL A 313 -23.19 16.69 7.26
CA VAL A 313 -23.59 17.67 6.25
C VAL A 313 -24.65 18.54 6.90
N ASN A 314 -24.31 19.78 7.26
CA ASN A 314 -25.31 20.75 7.57
C ASN A 314 -26.15 20.94 6.30
N ASP A 315 -27.48 20.77 6.42
CA ASP A 315 -28.49 21.14 5.42
C ASP A 315 -28.57 22.68 5.24
N ASN A 316 -27.49 23.37 5.33
CA ASN A 316 -27.33 24.72 4.82
C ASN A 316 -27.09 24.63 3.30
N GLU A 317 -28.03 24.04 2.58
CA GLU A 317 -28.33 24.58 1.27
C GLU A 317 -28.57 26.07 1.50
N VAL A 318 -27.62 26.88 1.09
CA VAL A 318 -27.87 28.32 0.88
C VAL A 318 -28.99 28.34 -0.15
N LYS A 319 -30.23 28.40 0.33
CA LYS A 319 -31.38 28.81 -0.49
C LYS A 319 -31.03 30.23 -0.92
N ILE A 320 -30.35 30.30 -2.06
CA ILE A 320 -30.14 31.60 -2.73
C ILE A 320 -31.52 32.10 -3.01
N ASP A 321 -31.98 33.01 -2.16
CA ASP A 321 -33.24 33.70 -2.35
C ASP A 321 -33.04 34.65 -3.54
N VAL A 322 -33.34 34.11 -4.71
CA VAL A 322 -33.22 34.79 -6.00
C VAL A 322 -34.05 36.10 -6.02
N SER A 323 -34.97 36.27 -5.05
CA SER A 323 -35.77 37.49 -4.92
C SER A 323 -34.99 38.71 -4.39
N LYS A 324 -33.78 38.50 -3.84
CA LYS A 324 -32.91 39.57 -3.32
C LYS A 324 -31.82 40.03 -4.29
N ILE A 325 -31.77 39.44 -5.48
CA ILE A 325 -30.89 39.89 -6.57
C ILE A 325 -31.75 40.73 -7.52
N LYS A 326 -32.03 41.94 -7.13
CA LYS A 326 -32.55 43.00 -8.01
C LYS A 326 -31.69 44.23 -7.88
#